data_3ef3de356f1fbd710190727079a31dbd
#
_entry.id   3ef3de356f1fbd710190727079a31dbd
#
_cell.length_a   1.000
_cell.length_b   1.000
_cell.length_c   1.000
_cell.angle_alpha   90.00
_cell.angle_beta   90.00
_cell.angle_gamma   90.00
#
_symmetry.space_group_name_H-M   'P 1'
#
loop_
_entity.id
_entity.type
_entity.pdbx_description
1 polymer ?
#
loop_
_entity_poly.entity_id
_entity_poly.type
_entity_poly.pdbx_seq_one_letter_code
_entity_poly.pdbx_strand_id
1 'polypeptide(L)'
;MKKLLGLFCMVAMLSACSSTGSMGGMFGGSECDSKEARDFMANAEDRVFFAFDSSTLSDNAEEILNTQVEWLKKHENVNVVIQGYCDERGTREYNLALGERRATAVKDYLVANGITADRISTISYGKERPAVLGNNEAAWAQNRRAVTVVKAAN
;
A
#
# COMPACT_ATOMS: atom_id res chain seq x y z
N MET A 1 -35.46 -55.52 29.82
CA MET A 1 -34.69 -56.54 29.09
C MET A 1 -33.65 -55.85 28.23
N LYS A 2 -32.44 -56.08 28.62
CA LYS A 2 -31.26 -56.41 27.78
C LYS A 2 -30.91 -55.27 26.79
N LYS A 3 -29.83 -54.75 26.99
CA LYS A 3 -28.38 -55.04 26.87
C LYS A 3 -27.82 -54.13 25.77
N LEU A 4 -26.88 -53.39 26.08
CA LEU A 4 -25.38 -53.56 26.04
C LEU A 4 -24.75 -53.06 24.76
N LEU A 5 -23.77 -52.39 25.03
CA LEU A 5 -22.40 -52.37 24.48
C LEU A 5 -22.30 -51.62 23.16
N GLY A 6 -21.41 -50.82 23.07
CA GLY A 6 -20.07 -50.69 23.52
C GLY A 6 -19.25 -50.03 22.45
N LEU A 7 -18.22 -49.52 22.94
CA LEU A 7 -16.87 -49.48 22.39
C LEU A 7 -16.57 -48.28 21.48
N PHE A 8 -15.93 -47.25 22.07
CA PHE A 8 -14.48 -47.17 22.10
C PHE A 8 -13.82 -47.16 20.71
N CYS A 9 -13.41 -46.01 20.31
CA CYS A 9 -12.16 -45.79 19.59
C CYS A 9 -11.95 -44.29 19.57
N MET A 10 -11.21 -43.76 20.48
CA MET A 10 -9.76 -43.67 20.53
C MET A 10 -9.16 -42.99 19.30
N VAL A 11 -8.77 -41.78 19.58
CA VAL A 11 -7.43 -41.23 19.30
C VAL A 11 -6.94 -41.23 17.87
N ALA A 12 -6.75 -40.01 17.39
CA ALA A 12 -5.46 -39.67 16.80
C ALA A 12 -5.26 -38.18 16.87
N MET A 13 -4.54 -37.75 17.85
CA MET A 13 -3.75 -36.51 17.76
C MET A 13 -2.73 -36.72 16.65
N LEU A 14 -2.82 -35.91 15.62
CA LEU A 14 -1.69 -35.68 14.74
C LEU A 14 -1.39 -34.20 14.73
N SER A 15 -0.58 -33.85 15.71
CA SER A 15 0.25 -32.67 15.68
C SER A 15 1.23 -32.84 14.50
N ALA A 16 0.98 -32.13 13.44
CA ALA A 16 1.93 -31.91 12.37
C ALA A 16 2.43 -30.49 12.45
N CYS A 17 3.46 -30.30 13.27
CA CYS A 17 4.40 -29.22 13.07
C CYS A 17 5.15 -29.49 11.77
N SER A 18 4.78 -28.85 10.70
CA SER A 18 5.67 -28.70 9.56
C SER A 18 6.28 -27.31 9.62
N SER A 19 7.42 -27.25 10.26
CA SER A 19 8.38 -26.18 10.08
C SER A 19 8.97 -26.32 8.69
N THR A 20 8.46 -25.61 7.73
CA THR A 20 9.16 -25.37 6.47
C THR A 20 9.96 -24.10 6.64
N GLY A 21 11.27 -24.28 6.66
CA GLY A 21 12.24 -23.21 6.73
C GLY A 21 12.06 -22.20 5.62
N SER A 22 11.88 -20.96 6.01
CA SER A 22 11.96 -19.81 5.16
C SER A 22 13.42 -19.58 4.80
N MET A 23 13.76 -19.80 3.56
CA MET A 23 14.96 -19.22 2.97
C MET A 23 14.76 -17.73 2.82
N GLY A 24 15.67 -16.98 3.44
CA GLY A 24 15.67 -15.55 3.52
C GLY A 24 15.70 -14.86 2.18
N GLY A 25 14.83 -13.90 2.05
CA GLY A 25 14.96 -12.77 1.16
C GLY A 25 15.06 -11.54 2.03
N MET A 26 16.28 -11.10 2.31
CA MET A 26 16.57 -9.80 2.92
C MET A 26 16.25 -8.71 1.92
N PHE A 27 15.08 -8.15 1.97
CA PHE A 27 14.80 -6.79 1.49
C PHE A 27 13.65 -6.20 2.32
N GLY A 28 14.01 -5.25 3.17
CA GLY A 28 13.23 -4.15 3.70
C GLY A 28 11.71 -4.30 3.82
N GLY A 29 11.22 -5.14 4.71
CA GLY A 29 9.79 -5.38 4.87
C GLY A 29 9.26 -5.07 6.26
N SER A 30 9.61 -3.94 6.88
CA SER A 30 9.03 -3.59 8.19
C SER A 30 8.00 -2.43 8.16
N GLU A 31 7.81 -1.77 7.01
CA GLU A 31 6.89 -0.63 6.94
C GLU A 31 5.43 -1.01 6.69
N CYS A 32 5.15 -2.18 6.12
CA CYS A 32 3.78 -2.60 5.79
C CYS A 32 3.13 -3.57 6.80
N ASP A 33 3.82 -3.95 7.87
CA ASP A 33 3.34 -4.99 8.79
C ASP A 33 2.87 -4.45 10.15
N SER A 34 2.82 -3.13 10.33
CA SER A 34 2.26 -2.54 11.54
C SER A 34 0.74 -2.73 11.60
N LYS A 35 0.20 -2.73 12.81
CA LYS A 35 -1.25 -2.79 13.03
C LYS A 35 -1.95 -1.64 12.31
N GLU A 36 -1.36 -0.44 12.39
CA GLU A 36 -1.88 0.77 11.77
C GLU A 36 -1.87 0.67 10.24
N ALA A 37 -0.83 0.08 9.64
CA ALA A 37 -0.77 -0.12 8.18
C ALA A 37 -1.86 -1.10 7.69
N ARG A 38 -2.10 -2.18 8.43
CA ARG A 38 -3.19 -3.11 8.11
C ARG A 38 -4.57 -2.48 8.29
N ASP A 39 -4.76 -1.71 9.35
CA ASP A 39 -6.01 -0.98 9.59
C ASP A 39 -6.24 0.08 8.51
N PHE A 40 -5.19 0.79 8.08
CA PHE A 40 -5.27 1.73 6.97
C PHE A 40 -5.75 1.05 5.69
N MET A 41 -5.11 -0.04 5.28
CA MET A 41 -5.48 -0.77 4.06
C MET A 41 -6.87 -1.42 4.12
N ALA A 42 -7.39 -1.67 5.32
CA ALA A 42 -8.74 -2.20 5.50
C ALA A 42 -9.84 -1.12 5.42
N ASN A 43 -9.50 0.14 5.70
CA ASN A 43 -10.46 1.24 5.82
C ASN A 43 -10.30 2.34 4.78
N ALA A 44 -9.16 2.37 4.07
CA ALA A 44 -8.88 3.35 3.03
C ALA A 44 -8.12 2.67 1.87
N GLU A 45 -8.38 3.12 0.67
CA GLU A 45 -7.59 2.70 -0.49
C GLU A 45 -6.24 3.41 -0.48
N ASP A 46 -5.14 2.65 -0.61
CA ASP A 46 -3.78 3.15 -0.41
C ASP A 46 -3.21 3.92 -1.61
N ARG A 47 -3.84 3.85 -2.78
CA ARG A 47 -3.28 4.38 -4.03
C ARG A 47 -4.28 5.11 -4.88
N VAL A 48 -3.74 6.05 -5.64
CA VAL A 48 -4.46 6.77 -6.70
C VAL A 48 -3.69 6.67 -8.01
N PHE A 49 -4.41 6.74 -9.12
CA PHE A 49 -3.85 6.60 -10.46
C PHE A 49 -3.89 7.91 -11.23
N PHE A 50 -3.00 8.04 -12.21
CA PHE A 50 -2.84 9.24 -13.02
C PHE A 50 -2.93 8.93 -14.52
N ALA A 51 -3.38 9.93 -15.28
CA ALA A 51 -3.29 9.91 -16.72
C ALA A 51 -1.83 9.96 -17.19
N PHE A 52 -1.60 9.64 -18.47
CA PHE A 52 -0.29 9.76 -19.08
C PHE A 52 0.23 11.19 -18.96
N ASP A 53 1.51 11.32 -18.63
CA ASP A 53 2.22 12.60 -18.49
C ASP A 53 1.51 13.64 -17.60
N SER A 54 0.75 13.18 -16.62
CA SER A 54 -0.03 14.03 -15.73
C SER A 54 0.23 13.72 -14.26
N SER A 55 0.16 14.76 -13.44
CA SER A 55 0.12 14.73 -11.98
C SER A 55 -1.17 15.33 -11.42
N THR A 56 -2.17 15.56 -12.27
CA THR A 56 -3.47 16.08 -11.87
C THR A 56 -4.31 14.98 -11.23
N LEU A 57 -4.91 15.27 -10.09
CA LEU A 57 -5.86 14.38 -9.42
C LEU A 57 -7.19 14.38 -10.17
N SER A 58 -7.72 13.18 -10.43
CA SER A 58 -9.08 13.01 -10.95
C SER A 58 -10.10 13.01 -9.81
N ASP A 59 -11.37 13.17 -10.13
CA ASP A 59 -12.46 13.11 -9.14
C ASP A 59 -12.42 11.78 -8.35
N ASN A 60 -12.18 10.68 -9.03
CA ASN A 60 -12.02 9.38 -8.37
C ASN A 60 -10.79 9.32 -7.44
N ALA A 61 -9.68 9.96 -7.82
CA ALA A 61 -8.51 10.05 -6.95
C ALA A 61 -8.83 10.90 -5.71
N GLU A 62 -9.57 11.97 -5.85
CA GLU A 62 -9.99 12.81 -4.73
C GLU A 62 -10.95 12.07 -3.78
N GLU A 63 -11.87 11.27 -4.31
CA GLU A 63 -12.75 10.41 -3.49
C GLU A 63 -11.95 9.42 -2.65
N ILE A 64 -10.95 8.76 -3.25
CA ILE A 64 -10.04 7.87 -2.53
C ILE A 64 -9.27 8.63 -1.45
N LEU A 65 -8.70 9.79 -1.80
CA LEU A 65 -7.95 10.60 -0.85
C LEU A 65 -8.79 11.11 0.31
N ASN A 66 -10.09 11.36 0.10
CA ASN A 66 -11.01 11.71 1.18
C ASN A 66 -11.12 10.59 2.22
N THR A 67 -11.13 9.33 1.81
CA THR A 67 -11.11 8.19 2.76
C THR A 67 -9.81 8.15 3.55
N GLN A 68 -8.68 8.46 2.91
CA GLN A 68 -7.39 8.58 3.59
C GLN A 68 -7.36 9.75 4.59
N VAL A 69 -7.91 10.90 4.22
CA VAL A 69 -8.04 12.07 5.12
C VAL A 69 -8.84 11.70 6.37
N GLU A 70 -9.99 11.05 6.21
CA GLU A 70 -10.82 10.64 7.34
C GLU A 70 -10.09 9.69 8.28
N TRP A 71 -9.37 8.72 7.71
CA TRP A 71 -8.58 7.78 8.50
C TRP A 71 -7.44 8.48 9.23
N LEU A 72 -6.67 9.33 8.54
CA LEU A 72 -5.55 10.07 9.12
C LEU A 72 -5.96 11.05 10.21
N LYS A 73 -7.16 11.62 10.14
CA LYS A 73 -7.73 12.46 11.22
C LYS A 73 -8.05 11.67 12.48
N LYS A 74 -8.44 10.41 12.34
CA LYS A 74 -8.70 9.50 13.47
C LYS A 74 -7.40 8.94 14.08
N HIS A 75 -6.30 8.97 13.35
CA HIS A 75 -5.01 8.40 13.74
C HIS A 75 -3.92 9.49 13.74
N GLU A 76 -4.05 10.45 14.64
CA GLU A 76 -3.22 11.67 14.66
C GLU A 76 -1.72 11.41 14.86
N ASN A 77 -1.35 10.30 15.50
CA ASN A 77 0.05 9.93 15.76
C ASN A 77 0.73 9.20 14.60
N VAL A 78 0.00 8.95 13.51
CA VAL A 78 0.52 8.21 12.36
C VAL A 78 1.12 9.17 11.35
N ASN A 79 2.31 8.84 10.86
CA ASN A 79 2.98 9.50 9.75
C ASN A 79 2.89 8.63 8.49
N VAL A 80 2.94 9.26 7.33
CA VAL A 80 2.87 8.57 6.04
C VAL A 80 3.97 9.03 5.09
N VAL A 81 4.32 8.16 4.15
CA VAL A 81 5.13 8.48 2.98
C VAL A 81 4.27 8.32 1.74
N ILE A 82 4.24 9.33 0.90
CA ILE A 82 3.61 9.24 -0.41
C ILE A 82 4.68 8.87 -1.42
N GLN A 83 4.50 7.75 -2.08
CA GLN A 83 5.42 7.21 -3.08
C GLN A 83 4.88 7.44 -4.47
N GLY A 84 5.60 8.20 -5.30
CA GLY A 84 5.23 8.50 -6.68
C GLY A 84 5.90 7.57 -7.67
N TYR A 85 5.12 7.11 -8.66
CA TYR A 85 5.53 6.15 -9.68
C TYR A 85 5.07 6.56 -11.07
N CYS A 86 5.80 6.10 -12.06
CA CYS A 86 5.51 6.31 -13.47
C CYS A 86 5.52 5.00 -14.26
N ASP A 87 4.96 5.03 -15.46
CA ASP A 87 5.16 3.96 -16.43
C ASP A 87 6.57 4.02 -17.05
N GLU A 88 6.92 3.03 -17.85
CA GLU A 88 8.27 2.87 -18.43
C GLU A 88 8.67 3.92 -19.47
N ARG A 89 7.72 4.67 -20.02
CA ARG A 89 7.96 5.61 -21.12
C ARG A 89 8.67 6.88 -20.66
N GLY A 90 9.63 7.33 -21.43
CA GLY A 90 10.43 8.52 -21.16
C GLY A 90 11.74 8.23 -20.44
N THR A 91 12.50 9.29 -20.16
CA THR A 91 13.79 9.18 -19.49
C THR A 91 13.63 8.91 -18.00
N ARG A 92 14.68 8.39 -17.38
CA ARG A 92 14.73 8.14 -15.94
C ARG A 92 14.54 9.42 -15.13
N GLU A 93 15.26 10.48 -15.50
CA GLU A 93 15.24 11.78 -14.83
C GLU A 93 13.86 12.43 -14.93
N TYR A 94 13.25 12.40 -16.12
CA TYR A 94 11.91 12.93 -16.34
C TYR A 94 10.87 12.23 -15.45
N ASN A 95 10.91 10.90 -15.42
CA ASN A 95 9.98 10.10 -14.62
C ASN A 95 10.21 10.24 -13.12
N LEU A 96 11.46 10.45 -12.69
CA LEU A 96 11.74 10.73 -11.29
C LEU A 96 11.07 12.04 -10.85
N ALA A 97 11.17 13.09 -11.68
CA ALA A 97 10.52 14.36 -11.45
C ALA A 97 8.97 14.27 -11.53
N LEU A 98 8.44 13.51 -12.50
CA LEU A 98 6.99 13.30 -12.62
C LEU A 98 6.43 12.53 -11.42
N GLY A 99 7.13 11.49 -10.96
CA GLY A 99 6.76 10.75 -9.76
C GLY A 99 6.72 11.65 -8.51
N GLU A 100 7.70 12.56 -8.38
CA GLU A 100 7.70 13.55 -7.28
C GLU A 100 6.50 14.51 -7.39
N ARG A 101 6.19 15.01 -8.59
CA ARG A 101 4.99 15.86 -8.77
C ARG A 101 3.69 15.12 -8.41
N ARG A 102 3.58 13.83 -8.71
CA ARG A 102 2.43 12.99 -8.33
C ARG A 102 2.33 12.83 -6.82
N ALA A 103 3.45 12.51 -6.17
CA ALA A 103 3.49 12.40 -4.71
C ALA A 103 3.15 13.73 -4.03
N THR A 104 3.66 14.83 -4.55
CA THR A 104 3.38 16.19 -4.05
C THR A 104 1.91 16.57 -4.23
N ALA A 105 1.30 16.22 -5.36
CA ALA A 105 -0.13 16.49 -5.59
C ALA A 105 -1.00 15.79 -4.55
N VAL A 106 -0.69 14.55 -4.19
CA VAL A 106 -1.38 13.82 -3.11
C VAL A 106 -1.12 14.49 -1.75
N LYS A 107 0.13 14.83 -1.44
CA LYS A 107 0.48 15.53 -0.18
C LYS A 107 -0.29 16.84 -0.06
N ASP A 108 -0.29 17.65 -1.11
CA ASP A 108 -0.97 18.95 -1.10
C ASP A 108 -2.48 18.81 -0.87
N TYR A 109 -3.09 17.78 -1.45
CA TYR A 109 -4.50 17.46 -1.22
C TYR A 109 -4.78 17.11 0.24
N LEU A 110 -3.96 16.24 0.83
CA LEU A 110 -4.10 15.85 2.24
C LEU A 110 -3.91 17.04 3.17
N VAL A 111 -2.92 17.89 2.91
CA VAL A 111 -2.66 19.12 3.69
C VAL A 111 -3.82 20.10 3.58
N ALA A 112 -4.34 20.33 2.36
CA ALA A 112 -5.50 21.20 2.13
C ALA A 112 -6.76 20.73 2.87
N ASN A 113 -6.86 19.42 3.15
CA ASN A 113 -7.97 18.82 3.88
C ASN A 113 -7.70 18.62 5.39
N GLY A 114 -6.64 19.21 5.92
CA GLY A 114 -6.40 19.35 7.35
C GLY A 114 -5.37 18.39 7.97
N ILE A 115 -4.64 17.64 7.14
CA ILE A 115 -3.51 16.83 7.65
C ILE A 115 -2.26 17.71 7.70
N THR A 116 -1.53 17.71 8.82
CA THR A 116 -0.34 18.55 8.97
C THR A 116 0.80 18.08 8.07
N ALA A 117 1.50 19.02 7.45
CA ALA A 117 2.51 18.74 6.44
C ALA A 117 3.71 17.93 6.98
N ASP A 118 4.06 18.08 8.26
CA ASP A 118 5.14 17.36 8.93
C ASP A 118 4.85 15.87 9.14
N ARG A 119 3.59 15.46 9.04
CA ARG A 119 3.20 14.05 9.06
C ARG A 119 3.38 13.34 7.71
N ILE A 120 3.63 14.10 6.63
CA ILE A 120 3.63 13.58 5.26
C ILE A 120 4.98 13.87 4.61
N SER A 121 5.69 12.82 4.24
CA SER A 121 6.88 12.90 3.40
C SER A 121 6.59 12.32 2.01
N THR A 122 7.37 12.73 1.02
CA THR A 122 7.26 12.26 -0.36
C THR A 122 8.53 11.58 -0.80
N ILE A 123 8.41 10.63 -1.71
CA ILE A 123 9.53 10.00 -2.41
C ILE A 123 9.07 9.61 -3.81
N SER A 124 9.94 9.79 -4.80
CA SER A 124 9.70 9.31 -6.15
C SER A 124 10.59 8.12 -6.47
N TYR A 125 10.00 7.07 -6.98
CA TYR A 125 10.70 5.95 -7.59
C TYR A 125 10.73 6.05 -9.13
N GLY A 126 10.06 7.05 -9.69
CA GLY A 126 9.98 7.21 -11.13
C GLY A 126 9.45 5.94 -11.80
N LYS A 127 10.14 5.47 -12.83
CA LYS A 127 9.80 4.23 -13.55
C LYS A 127 10.52 2.98 -13.04
N GLU A 128 11.32 3.08 -11.98
CA GLU A 128 12.22 2.01 -11.52
C GLU A 128 11.51 0.87 -10.78
N ARG A 129 10.28 1.09 -10.31
CA ARG A 129 9.51 0.10 -9.55
C ARG A 129 8.12 -0.10 -10.14
N PRO A 130 8.00 -0.78 -11.28
CA PRO A 130 6.69 -1.06 -11.86
C PRO A 130 5.88 -2.00 -10.97
N ALA A 131 4.56 -1.73 -10.86
CA ALA A 131 3.63 -2.66 -10.22
C ALA A 131 3.32 -3.84 -11.14
N VAL A 132 3.26 -3.58 -12.45
CA VAL A 132 2.98 -4.57 -13.48
C VAL A 132 4.01 -4.43 -14.59
N LEU A 133 4.63 -5.54 -14.95
CA LEU A 133 5.51 -5.60 -16.11
C LEU A 133 4.68 -5.68 -17.40
N GLY A 134 5.09 -4.95 -18.40
CA GLY A 134 4.45 -4.93 -19.72
C GLY A 134 4.59 -3.58 -20.40
N ASN A 135 4.46 -3.60 -21.72
CA ASN A 135 4.64 -2.47 -22.62
C ASN A 135 3.32 -2.11 -23.36
N ASN A 136 2.22 -2.13 -22.63
CA ASN A 136 0.90 -1.79 -23.14
C ASN A 136 0.16 -0.88 -22.16
N GLU A 137 -0.94 -0.27 -22.60
CA GLU A 137 -1.71 0.66 -21.77
C GLU A 137 -2.25 0.02 -20.48
N ALA A 138 -2.62 -1.25 -20.51
CA ALA A 138 -3.11 -1.95 -19.31
C ALA A 138 -2.04 -1.99 -18.21
N ALA A 139 -0.78 -2.30 -18.56
CA ALA A 139 0.34 -2.27 -17.64
C ALA A 139 0.71 -0.83 -17.23
N TRP A 140 0.80 0.09 -18.19
CA TRP A 140 1.16 1.49 -17.93
C TRP A 140 0.17 2.19 -16.99
N ALA A 141 -1.12 1.94 -17.16
CA ALA A 141 -2.15 2.52 -16.30
C ALA A 141 -1.96 2.10 -14.82
N GLN A 142 -1.56 0.86 -14.55
CA GLN A 142 -1.28 0.37 -13.20
C GLN A 142 0.01 0.96 -12.62
N ASN A 143 0.94 1.36 -13.47
CA ASN A 143 2.23 1.92 -13.05
C ASN A 143 2.16 3.42 -12.75
N ARG A 144 1.26 4.16 -13.39
CA ARG A 144 1.03 5.59 -13.15
C ARG A 144 0.25 5.81 -11.87
N ARG A 145 0.91 5.78 -10.73
CA ARG A 145 0.25 5.83 -9.42
C ARG A 145 1.03 6.63 -8.38
N ALA A 146 0.34 7.01 -7.33
CA ALA A 146 0.94 7.40 -6.05
C ALA A 146 0.37 6.50 -4.95
N VAL A 147 1.21 6.05 -4.06
CA VAL A 147 0.86 5.12 -2.97
C VAL A 147 1.13 5.78 -1.64
N THR A 148 0.15 5.76 -0.75
CA THR A 148 0.29 6.21 0.63
C THR A 148 0.71 5.03 1.50
N VAL A 149 1.85 5.15 2.14
CA VAL A 149 2.41 4.12 3.02
C VAL A 149 2.46 4.64 4.45
N VAL A 150 1.84 3.93 5.36
CA VAL A 150 1.89 4.23 6.80
C VAL A 150 3.27 3.89 7.32
N LYS A 151 3.93 4.85 7.99
CA LYS A 151 5.18 4.60 8.70
C LYS A 151 4.88 3.93 10.02
N ALA A 152 5.68 2.92 10.36
CA ALA A 152 5.67 2.37 11.71
C ALA A 152 5.96 3.49 12.72
N ALA A 153 5.20 3.55 13.79
CA ALA A 153 5.53 4.42 14.92
C ALA A 153 6.87 3.93 15.53
N ASN A 154 7.81 4.85 15.65
CA ASN A 154 9.07 4.59 16.35
C ASN A 154 8.84 4.50 17.86
#